data_3d160971ac9b35425703f387892cb04f
#
_entry.id   3d160971ac9b35425703f387892cb04f
#
_cell.length_a   1.000
_cell.length_b   1.000
_cell.length_c   1.000
_cell.angle_alpha   90.00
_cell.angle_beta   90.00
_cell.angle_gamma   90.00
#
_symmetry.space_group_name_H-M   'P 1'
#
loop_
_entity.id
_entity.type
_entity.pdbx_description
1 polymer ?
#
loop_
_entity_poly.entity_id
_entity_poly.type
_entity_poly.pdbx_seq_one_letter_code
_entity_poly.pdbx_strand_id
1 'polypeptide(L)'
;STLLGNYITPVPAQQRLGPRWYTGSADAIFQSLNLVYDESPTYVVVFGADHVYRMDPEQMVRQHIESGAGVTVAGIRVPKEQAYQFGVIETAADGRTIERFVEKPSDPPTIPGDPDHVYASMGNYVFTTDVLVEALRIDAGDDGSVHDMGGNIIPMMTAQGIAQVYDFADNEVPGTTDRDRGYWRDVG
;
A
#
# COMPACT_ATOMS: atom_id res chain seq x y z
N SER A 1 17.41 -9.53 11.36
CA SER A 1 17.12 -9.32 9.92
C SER A 1 16.71 -10.61 9.19
N THR A 2 17.20 -11.76 9.62
CA THR A 2 16.91 -13.06 9.00
C THR A 2 15.53 -13.61 9.32
N LEU A 3 14.86 -13.14 10.38
CA LEU A 3 13.57 -13.67 10.80
C LEU A 3 12.44 -13.42 9.80
N LEU A 4 12.38 -12.22 9.18
CA LEU A 4 11.37 -11.92 8.18
C LEU A 4 11.75 -12.40 6.78
N GLY A 5 13.05 -12.36 6.42
CA GLY A 5 13.52 -12.80 5.11
C GLY A 5 13.22 -14.27 4.79
N ASN A 6 13.16 -15.12 5.79
CA ASN A 6 12.83 -16.52 5.62
C ASN A 6 11.32 -16.81 5.47
N TYR A 7 10.47 -15.80 5.69
CA TYR A 7 9.01 -15.95 5.67
C TYR A 7 8.34 -15.15 4.53
N ILE A 8 9.11 -14.50 3.67
CA ILE A 8 8.57 -13.78 2.51
C ILE A 8 8.55 -14.72 1.32
N THR A 9 7.36 -15.09 0.89
CA THR A 9 7.14 -15.89 -0.31
C THR A 9 6.54 -15.00 -1.39
N PRO A 10 7.24 -14.73 -2.49
CA PRO A 10 6.67 -14.00 -3.62
C PRO A 10 5.53 -14.79 -4.26
N VAL A 11 4.39 -14.13 -4.47
CA VAL A 11 3.23 -14.72 -5.13
C VAL A 11 2.89 -13.86 -6.35
N PRO A 12 3.24 -14.30 -7.56
CA PRO A 12 2.83 -13.58 -8.76
C PRO A 12 1.32 -13.70 -8.98
N ALA A 13 0.72 -12.68 -9.57
CA ALA A 13 -0.66 -12.73 -9.97
C ALA A 13 -0.88 -13.87 -10.98
N GLN A 14 -1.88 -14.71 -10.72
CA GLN A 14 -2.20 -15.87 -11.54
C GLN A 14 -3.63 -15.82 -12.06
N GLN A 15 -3.82 -16.23 -13.29
CA GLN A 15 -5.15 -16.37 -13.89
C GLN A 15 -5.74 -17.74 -13.53
N ARG A 16 -6.67 -17.77 -12.56
CA ARG A 16 -7.24 -19.02 -12.04
C ARG A 16 -8.61 -19.38 -12.60
N LEU A 17 -9.32 -18.42 -13.19
CA LEU A 17 -10.67 -18.59 -13.72
C LEU A 17 -10.70 -18.70 -15.24
N GLY A 18 -9.74 -19.42 -15.83
CA GLY A 18 -9.63 -19.60 -17.28
C GLY A 18 -9.17 -18.32 -18.02
N PRO A 19 -9.61 -18.05 -19.24
CA PRO A 19 -9.13 -16.93 -20.05
C PRO A 19 -9.65 -15.56 -19.62
N ARG A 20 -10.25 -15.42 -18.42
CA ARG A 20 -10.76 -14.17 -17.89
C ARG A 20 -9.63 -13.35 -17.27
N TRP A 21 -9.45 -12.13 -17.75
CA TRP A 21 -8.50 -11.20 -17.18
C TRP A 21 -8.99 -10.57 -15.86
N TYR A 22 -8.05 -10.13 -15.06
CA TYR A 22 -8.36 -9.39 -13.84
C TYR A 22 -9.00 -8.04 -14.18
N THR A 23 -10.05 -7.66 -13.44
CA THR A 23 -10.70 -6.37 -13.59
C THR A 23 -10.00 -5.26 -12.81
N GLY A 24 -9.12 -5.61 -11.89
CA GLY A 24 -8.33 -4.69 -11.09
C GLY A 24 -7.33 -5.42 -10.22
N SER A 25 -6.50 -4.67 -9.49
CA SER A 25 -5.47 -5.23 -8.62
C SER A 25 -6.05 -6.06 -7.46
N ALA A 26 -7.18 -5.64 -6.89
CA ALA A 26 -7.86 -6.40 -5.84
C ALA A 26 -8.42 -7.72 -6.36
N ASP A 27 -8.94 -7.75 -7.59
CA ASP A 27 -9.44 -8.97 -8.22
C ASP A 27 -8.29 -9.97 -8.46
N ALA A 28 -7.14 -9.51 -8.90
CA ALA A 28 -5.95 -10.34 -9.06
C ALA A 28 -5.53 -11.01 -7.74
N ILE A 29 -5.53 -10.27 -6.65
CA ILE A 29 -5.21 -10.78 -5.31
C ILE A 29 -6.29 -11.75 -4.84
N PHE A 30 -7.56 -11.43 -5.04
CA PHE A 30 -8.69 -12.31 -4.69
C PHE A 30 -8.59 -13.67 -5.38
N GLN A 31 -8.27 -13.69 -6.67
CA GLN A 31 -8.08 -14.92 -7.43
C GLN A 31 -6.86 -15.73 -6.96
N SER A 32 -5.89 -15.09 -6.33
CA SER A 32 -4.70 -15.72 -5.76
C SER A 32 -4.85 -16.13 -4.30
N LEU A 33 -6.02 -15.95 -3.68
CA LEU A 33 -6.26 -16.21 -2.26
C LEU A 33 -5.95 -17.65 -1.84
N ASN A 34 -6.10 -18.65 -2.72
CA ASN A 34 -5.78 -20.03 -2.40
C ASN A 34 -4.31 -20.19 -2.00
N LEU A 35 -3.39 -19.46 -2.66
CA LEU A 35 -1.98 -19.46 -2.29
C LEU A 35 -1.76 -18.80 -0.94
N VAL A 36 -2.48 -17.73 -0.64
CA VAL A 36 -2.44 -17.05 0.65
C VAL A 36 -2.91 -17.96 1.77
N TYR A 37 -3.99 -18.71 1.56
CA TYR A 37 -4.49 -19.66 2.55
C TYR A 37 -3.58 -20.88 2.75
N ASP A 38 -3.02 -21.42 1.67
CA ASP A 38 -2.15 -22.58 1.73
C ASP A 38 -0.89 -22.32 2.57
N GLU A 39 -0.32 -21.11 2.44
CA GLU A 39 0.84 -20.69 3.24
C GLU A 39 0.45 -20.18 4.64
N SER A 40 -0.83 -19.88 4.88
CA SER A 40 -1.36 -19.35 6.14
C SER A 40 -0.52 -18.18 6.71
N PRO A 41 -0.11 -17.19 5.90
CA PRO A 41 0.70 -16.09 6.38
C PRO A 41 -0.10 -15.19 7.32
N THR A 42 0.57 -14.58 8.29
CA THR A 42 -0.04 -13.58 9.18
C THR A 42 -0.14 -12.23 8.49
N TYR A 43 0.80 -11.93 7.61
CA TYR A 43 0.88 -10.67 6.87
C TYR A 43 1.07 -10.90 5.38
N VAL A 44 0.51 -10.03 4.57
CA VAL A 44 0.66 -10.03 3.11
C VAL A 44 1.24 -8.70 2.67
N VAL A 45 2.28 -8.76 1.87
CA VAL A 45 2.92 -7.59 1.27
C VAL A 45 2.56 -7.53 -0.20
N VAL A 46 2.01 -6.39 -0.62
CA VAL A 46 1.61 -6.15 -2.02
C VAL A 46 2.43 -5.00 -2.56
N PHE A 47 3.22 -5.26 -3.59
CA PHE A 47 4.01 -4.23 -4.27
C PHE A 47 3.52 -4.05 -5.70
N GLY A 48 3.32 -2.79 -6.09
CA GLY A 48 3.06 -2.43 -7.48
C GLY A 48 4.28 -2.67 -8.35
N ALA A 49 4.07 -3.17 -9.57
CA ALA A 49 5.16 -3.43 -10.52
C ALA A 49 5.60 -2.17 -11.29
N ASP A 50 4.81 -1.10 -11.23
CA ASP A 50 4.96 0.09 -12.06
C ASP A 50 5.97 1.10 -11.50
N HIS A 51 6.54 0.82 -10.33
CA HIS A 51 7.42 1.75 -9.64
C HIS A 51 8.85 1.22 -9.56
N VAL A 52 9.80 2.09 -9.83
CA VAL A 52 11.23 1.83 -9.59
C VAL A 52 11.62 2.50 -8.28
N TYR A 53 11.98 1.68 -7.29
CA TYR A 53 12.41 2.15 -5.98
C TYR A 53 13.34 1.12 -5.34
N ARG A 54 14.15 1.61 -4.42
CA ARG A 54 14.96 0.76 -3.54
C ARG A 54 14.36 0.84 -2.15
N MET A 55 13.79 -0.24 -1.69
CA MET A 55 13.10 -0.31 -0.42
C MET A 55 13.40 -1.63 0.28
N ASP A 56 13.73 -1.56 1.56
CA ASP A 56 13.74 -2.72 2.43
C ASP A 56 12.32 -2.94 2.99
N PRO A 57 11.59 -3.96 2.53
CA PRO A 57 10.23 -4.21 2.99
C PRO A 57 10.14 -4.59 4.46
N GLU A 58 11.23 -5.12 5.04
CA GLU A 58 11.26 -5.53 6.44
C GLU A 58 10.94 -4.38 7.39
N GLN A 59 11.44 -3.18 7.11
CA GLN A 59 11.21 -2.01 7.97
C GLN A 59 9.74 -1.59 7.96
N MET A 60 9.11 -1.63 6.80
CA MET A 60 7.68 -1.34 6.66
C MET A 60 6.82 -2.39 7.37
N VAL A 61 7.15 -3.67 7.21
CA VAL A 61 6.46 -4.78 7.88
C VAL A 61 6.60 -4.65 9.40
N ARG A 62 7.77 -4.29 9.89
CA ARG A 62 8.01 -4.08 11.32
C ARG A 62 7.12 -2.97 11.88
N GLN A 63 7.02 -1.83 11.21
CA GLN A 63 6.11 -0.76 11.62
C GLN A 63 4.66 -1.27 11.65
N HIS A 64 4.25 -2.03 10.64
CA HIS A 64 2.91 -2.60 10.57
C HIS A 64 2.60 -3.50 11.78
N ILE A 65 3.53 -4.39 12.11
CA ILE A 65 3.38 -5.31 13.25
C ILE A 65 3.28 -4.52 14.57
N GLU A 66 4.17 -3.56 14.77
CA GLU A 66 4.22 -2.76 16.00
C GLU A 66 2.98 -1.89 16.19
N SER A 67 2.39 -1.40 15.10
CA SER A 67 1.21 -0.54 15.16
C SER A 67 -0.10 -1.30 15.38
N GLY A 68 -0.17 -2.58 15.02
CA GLY A 68 -1.41 -3.35 15.03
C GLY A 68 -2.43 -2.90 13.97
N ALA A 69 -2.03 -2.15 12.96
CA ALA A 69 -2.92 -1.69 11.91
C ALA A 69 -3.46 -2.84 11.04
N GLY A 70 -4.56 -2.62 10.34
CA GLY A 70 -5.08 -3.55 9.35
C GLY A 70 -4.34 -3.45 8.02
N VAL A 71 -3.95 -2.24 7.64
CA VAL A 71 -3.12 -1.96 6.47
C VAL A 71 -2.14 -0.83 6.75
N THR A 72 -0.93 -0.98 6.20
CA THR A 72 0.08 0.08 6.14
C THR A 72 0.35 0.38 4.67
N VAL A 73 0.31 1.66 4.32
CA VAL A 73 0.51 2.15 2.95
C VAL A 73 1.82 2.93 2.90
N ALA A 74 2.71 2.58 1.99
CA ALA A 74 3.92 3.37 1.78
C ALA A 74 3.57 4.70 1.10
N GLY A 75 4.02 5.79 1.69
CA GLY A 75 3.86 7.13 1.16
C GLY A 75 5.21 7.81 0.95
N ILE A 76 5.35 8.51 -0.17
CA ILE A 76 6.50 9.35 -0.44
C ILE A 76 6.12 10.82 -0.33
N ARG A 77 6.99 11.63 0.25
CA ARG A 77 6.80 13.08 0.30
C ARG A 77 7.10 13.67 -1.07
N VAL A 78 6.13 14.34 -1.63
CA VAL A 78 6.28 15.09 -2.88
C VAL A 78 5.81 16.53 -2.68
N PRO A 79 6.37 17.51 -3.44
CA PRO A 79 5.86 18.87 -3.38
C PRO A 79 4.36 18.92 -3.70
N LYS A 80 3.61 19.73 -2.98
CA LYS A 80 2.15 19.84 -3.17
C LYS A 80 1.75 20.20 -4.60
N GLU A 81 2.61 20.92 -5.31
CA GLU A 81 2.40 21.32 -6.70
C GLU A 81 2.36 20.13 -7.67
N GLN A 82 2.90 18.96 -7.25
CA GLN A 82 2.92 17.72 -8.04
C GLN A 82 1.77 16.78 -7.67
N ALA A 83 0.95 17.12 -6.69
CA ALA A 83 -0.11 16.25 -6.17
C ALA A 83 -1.13 15.83 -7.22
N TYR A 84 -1.33 16.62 -8.26
CA TYR A 84 -2.28 16.35 -9.35
C TYR A 84 -1.96 15.07 -10.14
N GLN A 85 -0.76 14.50 -9.95
CA GLN A 85 -0.31 13.29 -10.63
C GLN A 85 -0.56 12.02 -9.82
N PHE A 86 -0.90 12.14 -8.53
CA PHE A 86 -0.87 11.03 -7.58
C PHE A 86 -2.17 10.87 -6.79
N GLY A 87 -2.37 9.67 -6.29
CA GLY A 87 -3.24 9.46 -5.15
C GLY A 87 -2.56 10.02 -3.89
N VAL A 88 -3.22 10.95 -3.21
CA VAL A 88 -2.69 11.64 -2.03
C VAL A 88 -3.30 11.07 -0.77
N ILE A 89 -2.44 10.80 0.21
CA ILE A 89 -2.84 10.31 1.53
C ILE A 89 -3.03 11.49 2.47
N GLU A 90 -4.23 11.66 3.00
CA GLU A 90 -4.50 12.59 4.09
C GLU A 90 -4.44 11.86 5.42
N THR A 91 -3.61 12.35 6.34
CA THR A 91 -3.47 11.78 7.67
C THR A 91 -4.17 12.65 8.73
N ALA A 92 -4.45 12.03 9.88
CA ALA A 92 -4.79 12.74 11.10
C ALA A 92 -3.60 13.60 11.57
N ALA A 93 -3.80 14.38 12.63
CA ALA A 93 -2.75 15.22 13.22
C ALA A 93 -1.52 14.45 13.71
N ASP A 94 -1.65 13.13 13.95
CA ASP A 94 -0.54 12.26 14.30
C ASP A 94 0.45 12.03 13.15
N GLY A 95 0.09 12.42 11.91
CA GLY A 95 0.90 12.23 10.72
C GLY A 95 1.02 10.77 10.29
N ARG A 96 0.22 9.87 10.84
CA ARG A 96 0.31 8.42 10.63
C ARG A 96 -1.00 7.76 10.28
N THR A 97 -2.07 8.00 11.03
CA THR A 97 -3.39 7.44 10.75
C THR A 97 -3.97 8.06 9.48
N ILE A 98 -4.34 7.22 8.53
CA ILE A 98 -4.93 7.67 7.28
C ILE A 98 -6.41 7.98 7.49
N GLU A 99 -6.83 9.19 7.16
CA GLU A 99 -8.23 9.61 7.21
C GLU A 99 -8.93 9.44 5.87
N ARG A 100 -8.23 9.70 4.77
CA ARG A 100 -8.77 9.48 3.42
C ARG A 100 -7.69 9.46 2.34
N PHE A 101 -8.08 8.95 1.18
CA PHE A 101 -7.34 9.06 -0.06
C PHE A 101 -8.03 10.06 -0.98
N VAL A 102 -7.24 10.90 -1.64
CA VAL A 102 -7.73 11.88 -2.60
C VAL A 102 -7.01 11.66 -3.91
N GLU A 103 -7.73 11.27 -4.94
CA GLU A 103 -7.14 10.99 -6.25
C GLU A 103 -6.88 12.29 -7.01
N LYS A 104 -5.63 12.51 -7.37
CA LYS A 104 -5.17 13.63 -8.23
C LYS A 104 -5.78 14.99 -7.88
N PRO A 105 -5.68 15.44 -6.61
CA PRO A 105 -6.35 16.65 -6.16
C PRO A 105 -5.73 17.94 -6.73
N SER A 106 -6.57 18.94 -6.97
CA SER A 106 -6.11 20.31 -7.30
C SER A 106 -5.75 21.11 -6.05
N ASP A 107 -6.40 20.82 -4.93
CA ASP A 107 -6.12 21.41 -3.62
C ASP A 107 -5.81 20.28 -2.62
N PRO A 108 -4.56 19.79 -2.60
CA PRO A 108 -4.22 18.61 -1.85
C PRO A 108 -4.10 18.85 -0.34
N PRO A 109 -4.51 17.87 0.48
CA PRO A 109 -4.18 17.90 1.89
C PRO A 109 -2.67 17.72 2.08
N THR A 110 -2.07 18.60 2.88
CA THR A 110 -0.64 18.57 3.16
C THR A 110 -0.32 17.74 4.40
N ILE A 111 0.96 17.36 4.54
CA ILE A 111 1.43 16.60 5.69
C ILE A 111 1.36 17.48 6.94
N PRO A 112 0.84 17.00 8.08
CA PRO A 112 0.85 17.76 9.34
C PRO A 112 2.26 18.26 9.68
N GLY A 113 2.39 19.56 9.88
CA GLY A 113 3.67 20.22 10.17
C GLY A 113 4.55 20.49 8.93
N ASP A 114 4.09 20.11 7.72
CA ASP A 114 4.81 20.35 6.48
C ASP A 114 3.85 20.83 5.38
N PRO A 115 3.56 22.13 5.32
CA PRO A 115 2.56 22.68 4.41
C PRO A 115 2.98 22.69 2.94
N ASP A 116 4.23 22.35 2.64
CA ASP A 116 4.77 22.34 1.28
C ASP A 116 4.74 20.97 0.62
N HIS A 117 4.44 19.91 1.38
CA HIS A 117 4.50 18.54 0.91
C HIS A 117 3.21 17.77 1.19
N VAL A 118 3.00 16.76 0.37
CA VAL A 118 1.92 15.77 0.51
C VAL A 118 2.53 14.38 0.55
N TYR A 119 1.79 13.40 1.11
CA TYR A 119 2.11 11.99 0.92
C TYR A 119 1.45 11.49 -0.37
N ALA A 120 2.26 11.10 -1.33
CA ALA A 120 1.81 10.36 -2.50
C ALA A 120 1.85 8.87 -2.21
N SER A 121 0.77 8.14 -2.53
CA SER A 121 0.75 6.70 -2.40
C SER A 121 1.70 6.05 -3.40
N MET A 122 2.56 5.16 -2.92
CA MET A 122 3.49 4.40 -3.76
C MET A 122 2.85 3.14 -4.34
N GLY A 123 1.63 2.79 -3.93
CA GLY A 123 1.00 1.54 -4.34
C GLY A 123 1.62 0.30 -3.67
N ASN A 124 2.30 0.47 -2.55
CA ASN A 124 2.88 -0.60 -1.76
C ASN A 124 2.14 -0.71 -0.44
N TYR A 125 1.73 -1.92 -0.08
CA TYR A 125 0.87 -2.17 1.07
C TYR A 125 1.37 -3.35 1.88
N VAL A 126 1.21 -3.25 3.21
CA VAL A 126 1.32 -4.39 4.13
C VAL A 126 -0.04 -4.57 4.79
N PHE A 127 -0.59 -5.76 4.69
CA PHE A 127 -1.88 -6.12 5.28
C PHE A 127 -1.72 -7.15 6.38
N THR A 128 -2.57 -7.04 7.38
CA THR A 128 -2.91 -8.17 8.24
C THR A 128 -3.82 -9.10 7.44
N THR A 129 -3.43 -10.34 7.26
CA THR A 129 -4.05 -11.27 6.29
C THR A 129 -5.56 -11.41 6.48
N ASP A 130 -6.02 -11.60 7.71
CA ASP A 130 -7.44 -11.79 7.98
C ASP A 130 -8.26 -10.55 7.60
N VAL A 131 -7.71 -9.36 7.81
CA VAL A 131 -8.34 -8.09 7.44
C VAL A 131 -8.42 -7.95 5.93
N LEU A 132 -7.35 -8.29 5.23
CA LEU A 132 -7.33 -8.27 3.76
C LEU A 132 -8.35 -9.23 3.16
N VAL A 133 -8.39 -10.46 3.64
CA VAL A 133 -9.30 -11.51 3.15
C VAL A 133 -10.75 -11.05 3.31
N GLU A 134 -11.12 -10.48 4.44
CA GLU A 134 -12.47 -9.98 4.67
C GLU A 134 -12.82 -8.82 3.73
N ALA A 135 -11.90 -7.85 3.57
CA ALA A 135 -12.10 -6.73 2.66
C ALA A 135 -12.26 -7.19 1.21
N LEU A 136 -11.45 -8.16 0.76
CA LEU A 136 -11.55 -8.71 -0.58
C LEU A 136 -12.88 -9.48 -0.81
N ARG A 137 -13.37 -10.17 0.20
CA ARG A 137 -14.69 -10.85 0.11
C ARG A 137 -15.83 -9.87 -0.05
N ILE A 138 -15.81 -8.80 0.73
CA ILE A 138 -16.81 -7.73 0.64
C ILE A 138 -16.76 -7.09 -0.74
N ASP A 139 -15.57 -6.74 -1.21
CA ASP A 139 -15.37 -6.09 -2.51
C ASP A 139 -15.80 -6.98 -3.69
N ALA A 140 -15.50 -8.27 -3.63
CA ALA A 140 -15.89 -9.22 -4.67
C ALA A 140 -17.42 -9.34 -4.86
N GLY A 141 -18.19 -9.08 -3.80
CA GLY A 141 -19.64 -9.06 -3.84
C GLY A 141 -20.26 -7.72 -4.26
N ASP A 142 -19.44 -6.70 -4.48
CA ASP A 142 -19.88 -5.36 -4.88
C ASP A 142 -19.78 -5.18 -6.39
N ASP A 143 -20.91 -5.23 -7.08
CA ASP A 143 -20.99 -5.06 -8.53
C ASP A 143 -20.60 -3.64 -8.99
N GLY A 144 -20.66 -2.64 -8.10
CA GLY A 144 -20.25 -1.27 -8.36
C GLY A 144 -18.75 -1.04 -8.20
N SER A 145 -18.01 -2.01 -7.66
CA SER A 145 -16.57 -1.91 -7.49
C SER A 145 -15.82 -2.19 -8.79
N VAL A 146 -14.71 -1.47 -9.00
CA VAL A 146 -13.74 -1.79 -10.07
C VAL A 146 -12.63 -2.71 -9.59
N HIS A 147 -12.72 -3.19 -8.35
CA HIS A 147 -11.80 -4.14 -7.73
C HIS A 147 -10.35 -3.66 -7.74
N ASP A 148 -10.15 -2.41 -7.38
CA ASP A 148 -8.84 -1.78 -7.28
C ASP A 148 -8.39 -1.61 -5.84
N MET A 149 -7.11 -1.87 -5.56
CA MET A 149 -6.57 -1.73 -4.20
C MET A 149 -6.68 -0.30 -3.70
N GLY A 150 -6.16 0.65 -4.46
CA GLY A 150 -6.18 2.07 -4.08
C GLY A 150 -7.55 2.73 -4.16
N GLY A 151 -8.42 2.26 -5.07
CA GLY A 151 -9.74 2.83 -5.30
C GLY A 151 -10.86 2.23 -4.47
N ASN A 152 -10.73 0.98 -4.03
CA ASN A 152 -11.80 0.25 -3.34
C ASN A 152 -11.38 -0.32 -1.99
N ILE A 153 -10.30 -1.10 -1.93
CA ILE A 153 -9.91 -1.83 -0.71
C ILE A 153 -9.36 -0.87 0.35
N ILE A 154 -8.41 -0.03 -0.01
CA ILE A 154 -7.78 0.90 0.95
C ILE A 154 -8.79 1.92 1.49
N PRO A 155 -9.66 2.55 0.67
CA PRO A 155 -10.72 3.42 1.20
C PRO A 155 -11.66 2.73 2.18
N MET A 156 -12.00 1.46 1.96
CA MET A 156 -12.81 0.66 2.89
C MET A 156 -12.14 0.54 4.25
N MET A 157 -10.84 0.21 4.30
CA MET A 157 -10.07 0.09 5.54
C MET A 157 -9.84 1.45 6.20
N THR A 158 -9.65 2.49 5.41
CA THR A 158 -9.51 3.87 5.89
C THR A 158 -10.79 4.31 6.63
N ALA A 159 -11.95 4.00 6.09
CA ALA A 159 -13.24 4.29 6.74
C ALA A 159 -13.40 3.56 8.08
N GLN A 160 -12.75 2.41 8.25
CA GLN A 160 -12.73 1.66 9.51
C GLN A 160 -11.70 2.18 10.52
N GLY A 161 -10.85 3.13 10.14
CA GLY A 161 -9.82 3.70 11.02
C GLY A 161 -8.62 2.79 11.26
N ILE A 162 -8.39 1.79 10.42
CA ILE A 162 -7.34 0.77 10.59
C ILE A 162 -6.17 0.91 9.61
N ALA A 163 -6.12 2.01 8.88
CA ALA A 163 -5.07 2.28 7.90
C ALA A 163 -4.05 3.31 8.44
N GLN A 164 -2.78 3.07 8.17
CA GLN A 164 -1.70 3.99 8.50
C GLN A 164 -0.74 4.19 7.33
N VAL A 165 0.02 5.30 7.34
CA VAL A 165 1.09 5.55 6.38
C VAL A 165 2.44 5.13 6.95
N TYR A 166 3.28 4.55 6.10
CA TYR A 166 4.71 4.39 6.31
C TYR A 166 5.44 5.42 5.45
N ASP A 167 6.21 6.32 6.09
CA ASP A 167 6.99 7.33 5.38
C ASP A 167 8.21 6.67 4.73
N PHE A 168 8.25 6.68 3.39
CA PHE A 168 9.34 6.08 2.63
C PHE A 168 10.71 6.72 2.96
N ALA A 169 10.73 7.97 3.40
CA ALA A 169 11.96 8.64 3.85
C ALA A 169 12.61 7.95 5.06
N ASP A 170 11.84 7.20 5.85
CA ASP A 170 12.34 6.44 6.99
C ASP A 170 12.97 5.10 6.61
N ASN A 171 12.87 4.71 5.32
CA ASN A 171 13.44 3.45 4.85
C ASN A 171 14.95 3.59 4.62
N GLU A 172 15.71 2.67 5.18
CA GLU A 172 17.16 2.60 5.03
C GLU A 172 17.56 1.32 4.30
N VAL A 173 18.25 1.47 3.17
CA VAL A 173 18.78 0.35 2.39
C VAL A 173 20.31 0.35 2.52
N PRO A 174 20.94 -0.77 2.94
CA PRO A 174 22.38 -0.85 3.08
C PRO A 174 23.10 -0.47 1.78
N GLY A 175 24.14 0.37 1.89
CA GLY A 175 24.93 0.82 0.74
C GLY A 175 24.34 1.97 -0.05
N THR A 176 23.17 2.50 0.35
CA THR A 176 22.61 3.70 -0.26
C THR A 176 23.21 4.98 0.36
N THR A 177 23.24 6.03 -0.44
CA THR A 177 23.65 7.37 -0.01
C THR A 177 22.42 8.23 0.27
N ASP A 178 22.63 9.43 0.84
CA ASP A 178 21.55 10.40 1.05
C ASP A 178 20.86 10.80 -0.27
N ARG A 179 21.54 10.65 -1.40
CA ARG A 179 20.96 10.90 -2.73
C ARG A 179 19.94 9.85 -3.13
N ASP A 180 20.08 8.63 -2.62
CA ASP A 180 19.18 7.51 -2.91
C ASP A 180 17.99 7.48 -1.94
N ARG A 181 18.08 8.19 -0.83
CA ARG A 181 17.04 8.22 0.19
C ARG A 181 15.77 8.88 -0.36
N GLY A 182 14.65 8.17 -0.28
CA GLY A 182 13.38 8.67 -0.81
C GLY A 182 13.30 8.67 -2.34
N TYR A 183 14.24 8.03 -3.05
CA TYR A 183 14.17 7.91 -4.49
C TYR A 183 13.05 6.97 -4.90
N TRP A 184 12.14 7.50 -5.70
CA TRP A 184 11.01 6.77 -6.26
C TRP A 184 10.70 7.32 -7.64
N ARG A 185 10.36 6.45 -8.57
CA ARG A 185 9.98 6.83 -9.91
C ARG A 185 8.86 5.93 -10.41
N ASP A 186 7.81 6.55 -10.90
CA ASP A 186 6.77 5.87 -11.66
C ASP A 186 7.29 5.62 -13.08
N VAL A 187 7.16 4.39 -13.56
CA VAL A 187 7.59 3.96 -14.92
C VAL A 187 6.43 3.37 -15.73
N GLY A 188 5.21 3.37 -15.17
CA GLY A 188 3.99 2.86 -15.81
C GLY A 188 3.34 3.80 -16.80
#